data_ea92407fe2a60b8efdc19fed0d66ae43
#
_entry.id   ea92407fe2a60b8efdc19fed0d66ae43
#
_cell.length_a   1.000
_cell.length_b   1.000
_cell.length_c   1.000
_cell.angle_alpha   90.00
_cell.angle_beta   90.00
_cell.angle_gamma   90.00
#
_symmetry.space_group_name_H-M   'P 1'
#
loop_
_entity.id
_entity.type
_entity.pdbx_description
1 polymer ?
#
loop_
_entity_poly.entity_id
_entity_poly.type
_entity_poly.pdbx_seq_one_letter_code
_entity_poly.pdbx_strand_id
1 'polypeptide(L)'
;MLGPKFPEKALRSMKEPGTANEHDSQPNHMDKYDDGSNLDFKTEEKRQSYIVHTNSGIPNKAFFLVSMEIGTDNAAILWYTAWPHLQPNSSFHDAFEEILKVAKVLRTEGKMPQNTEQVVKKAFSDVGIAKS
;
A
#
# COMPACT_ATOMS: atom_id res chain seq x y z
N MET A 1 26.25 -20.72 7.63
CA MET A 1 26.81 -19.67 6.82
C MET A 1 25.77 -18.61 6.47
N LEU A 2 26.18 -17.42 6.51
CA LEU A 2 25.30 -16.33 6.14
C LEU A 2 25.19 -16.23 4.63
N GLY A 3 24.00 -15.99 4.13
CA GLY A 3 23.80 -15.68 2.71
C GLY A 3 24.44 -14.34 2.34
N PRO A 4 24.11 -13.77 1.17
CA PRO A 4 24.64 -12.47 0.77
C PRO A 4 24.42 -11.43 1.88
N LYS A 5 25.40 -10.59 2.10
CA LYS A 5 25.25 -9.50 3.05
C LYS A 5 24.19 -8.53 2.54
N PHE A 6 23.12 -8.37 3.31
CA PHE A 6 22.14 -7.34 3.05
C PHE A 6 22.60 -6.01 3.67
N PRO A 7 22.21 -4.88 3.10
CA PRO A 7 22.48 -3.59 3.74
C PRO A 7 21.89 -3.60 5.16
N GLU A 8 22.56 -2.96 6.09
CA GLU A 8 22.08 -2.82 7.47
C GLU A 8 20.72 -2.14 7.53
N LYS A 9 20.42 -1.29 6.54
CA LYS A 9 19.15 -0.58 6.43
C LYS A 9 18.31 -1.17 5.32
N ALA A 10 17.01 -1.29 5.57
CA ALA A 10 16.06 -1.74 4.56
C ALA A 10 15.98 -0.74 3.40
N LEU A 11 15.59 -1.21 2.22
CA LEU A 11 15.34 -0.35 1.07
C LEU A 11 14.05 0.44 1.23
N ARG A 12 13.04 -0.15 1.87
CA ARG A 12 11.71 0.44 2.07
C ARG A 12 11.20 0.10 3.46
N SER A 13 10.30 0.94 3.98
CA SER A 13 9.58 0.68 5.22
C SER A 13 8.08 0.76 4.95
N MET A 14 7.33 -0.25 5.33
CA MET A 14 5.87 -0.21 5.25
C MET A 14 5.27 0.57 6.40
N LYS A 15 5.86 0.45 7.58
CA LYS A 15 5.43 1.18 8.78
C LYS A 15 5.63 2.68 8.65
N GLU A 16 6.82 3.08 8.23
CA GLU A 16 7.21 4.48 8.10
C GLU A 16 7.86 4.73 6.74
N PRO A 17 7.07 4.77 5.65
CA PRO A 17 7.62 5.08 4.33
C PRO A 17 8.42 6.38 4.35
N GLY A 18 9.56 6.38 3.67
CA GLY A 18 10.45 7.52 3.62
C GLY A 18 11.55 7.51 4.70
N THR A 19 11.59 6.49 5.56
CA THR A 19 12.52 6.44 6.68
C THR A 19 13.48 5.25 6.68
N ALA A 20 13.37 4.34 5.69
CA ALA A 20 14.17 3.11 5.69
C ALA A 20 15.67 3.39 5.55
N ASN A 21 16.02 4.41 4.77
CA ASN A 21 17.40 4.86 4.57
C ASN A 21 17.38 6.29 4.02
N GLU A 22 18.56 6.89 3.86
CA GLU A 22 18.69 8.28 3.38
C GLU A 22 18.18 8.50 1.93
N HIS A 23 18.08 7.44 1.15
CA HIS A 23 17.59 7.51 -0.24
C HIS A 23 16.11 7.13 -0.38
N ASP A 24 15.46 6.76 0.72
CA ASP A 24 14.04 6.39 0.72
C ASP A 24 13.20 7.67 0.72
N SER A 25 12.63 7.97 -0.45
CA SER A 25 11.78 9.15 -0.65
C SER A 25 10.29 8.81 -0.74
N GLN A 26 9.89 7.59 -0.37
CA GLN A 26 8.49 7.17 -0.47
C GLN A 26 7.60 7.97 0.47
N PRO A 27 6.48 8.54 -0.04
CA PRO A 27 5.52 9.22 0.81
C PRO A 27 4.72 8.23 1.67
N ASN A 28 4.19 8.72 2.77
CA ASN A 28 3.34 7.95 3.68
C ASN A 28 1.88 8.40 3.67
N HIS A 29 1.55 9.39 2.84
CA HIS A 29 0.21 9.98 2.77
C HIS A 29 -0.02 10.59 1.40
N MET A 30 -1.28 10.60 0.94
CA MET A 30 -1.65 11.17 -0.36
C MET A 30 -1.30 12.66 -0.49
N ASP A 31 -1.25 13.40 0.62
CA ASP A 31 -0.82 14.81 0.60
C ASP A 31 0.60 14.99 0.07
N LYS A 32 1.40 13.93 0.13
CA LYS A 32 2.80 13.92 -0.33
C LYS A 32 2.96 13.11 -1.62
N TYR A 33 1.86 12.79 -2.30
CA TYR A 33 1.90 12.06 -3.55
C TYR A 33 2.80 12.79 -4.56
N ASP A 34 3.72 12.07 -5.16
CA ASP A 34 4.67 12.61 -6.13
C ASP A 34 4.21 12.23 -7.53
N ASP A 35 3.81 13.22 -8.33
CA ASP A 35 3.37 13.01 -9.71
C ASP A 35 4.52 13.07 -10.73
N GLY A 36 5.75 13.23 -10.23
CA GLY A 36 6.93 13.32 -11.08
C GLY A 36 7.07 14.63 -11.83
N SER A 37 6.24 15.65 -11.53
CA SER A 37 6.22 16.90 -12.29
C SER A 37 7.49 17.72 -12.18
N ASN A 38 8.29 17.51 -11.12
CA ASN A 38 9.55 18.25 -10.89
C ASN A 38 10.76 17.58 -11.55
N LEU A 39 10.56 16.48 -12.27
CA LEU A 39 11.64 15.71 -12.87
C LEU A 39 11.42 15.56 -14.36
N ASP A 40 12.54 15.49 -15.09
CA ASP A 40 12.54 15.21 -16.52
C ASP A 40 12.77 13.72 -16.76
N PHE A 41 11.84 13.10 -17.48
CA PHE A 41 11.94 11.70 -17.87
C PHE A 41 12.13 11.58 -19.38
N LYS A 42 13.01 10.66 -19.79
CA LYS A 42 13.27 10.43 -21.21
C LYS A 42 12.08 9.80 -21.92
N THR A 43 11.26 9.05 -21.21
CA THR A 43 10.07 8.36 -21.76
C THR A 43 8.93 8.39 -20.76
N GLU A 44 7.71 8.27 -21.27
CA GLU A 44 6.51 8.15 -20.41
C GLU A 44 6.57 6.87 -19.56
N GLU A 45 7.14 5.80 -20.09
CA GLU A 45 7.31 4.55 -19.35
C GLU A 45 8.17 4.74 -18.10
N LYS A 46 9.28 5.50 -18.23
CA LYS A 46 10.15 5.81 -17.08
C LYS A 46 9.43 6.69 -16.06
N ARG A 47 8.65 7.64 -16.53
CA ARG A 47 7.85 8.50 -15.67
C ARG A 47 6.84 7.67 -14.87
N GLN A 48 6.08 6.79 -15.54
CA GLN A 48 5.12 5.92 -14.89
C GLN A 48 5.78 4.98 -13.89
N SER A 49 6.92 4.41 -14.23
CA SER A 49 7.67 3.55 -13.32
C SER A 49 8.08 4.31 -12.05
N TYR A 50 8.58 5.54 -12.21
CA TYR A 50 8.94 6.39 -11.07
C TYR A 50 7.72 6.65 -10.16
N ILE A 51 6.59 7.04 -10.75
CA ILE A 51 5.37 7.37 -10.01
C ILE A 51 4.91 6.16 -9.19
N VAL A 52 4.87 4.98 -9.81
CA VAL A 52 4.41 3.76 -9.15
C VAL A 52 5.35 3.37 -8.00
N HIS A 53 6.65 3.31 -8.26
CA HIS A 53 7.62 2.89 -7.25
C HIS A 53 7.72 3.88 -6.09
N THR A 54 7.68 5.17 -6.39
CA THR A 54 7.77 6.20 -5.36
C THR A 54 6.54 6.20 -4.47
N ASN A 55 5.34 6.18 -5.08
CA ASN A 55 4.10 6.32 -4.32
C ASN A 55 3.60 5.01 -3.69
N SER A 56 4.24 3.88 -3.96
CA SER A 56 3.84 2.60 -3.35
C SER A 56 3.95 2.60 -1.83
N GLY A 57 4.71 3.53 -1.25
CA GLY A 57 4.75 3.74 0.20
C GLY A 57 3.37 4.00 0.80
N ILE A 58 2.48 4.67 0.08
CA ILE A 58 1.15 5.03 0.57
C ILE A 58 0.29 3.79 0.80
N PRO A 59 0.04 2.91 -0.21
CA PRO A 59 -0.69 1.68 0.06
C PRO A 59 0.07 0.70 0.95
N ASN A 60 1.40 0.72 0.96
CA ASN A 60 2.19 -0.10 1.88
C ASN A 60 1.93 0.30 3.33
N LYS A 61 1.83 1.59 3.62
CA LYS A 61 1.44 2.07 4.96
C LYS A 61 0.05 1.58 5.33
N ALA A 62 -0.91 1.63 4.40
CA ALA A 62 -2.26 1.12 4.63
C ALA A 62 -2.23 -0.37 4.96
N PHE A 63 -1.45 -1.17 4.22
CA PHE A 63 -1.27 -2.60 4.52
C PHE A 63 -0.74 -2.80 5.94
N PHE A 64 0.28 -2.04 6.32
CA PHE A 64 0.84 -2.12 7.66
C PHE A 64 -0.22 -1.84 8.73
N LEU A 65 -1.00 -0.77 8.55
CA LEU A 65 -2.04 -0.40 9.51
C LEU A 65 -3.12 -1.48 9.64
N VAL A 66 -3.54 -2.07 8.53
CA VAL A 66 -4.49 -3.19 8.56
C VAL A 66 -3.87 -4.38 9.28
N SER A 67 -2.62 -4.73 8.96
CA SER A 67 -1.96 -5.88 9.56
C SER A 67 -1.77 -5.76 11.07
N MET A 68 -1.60 -4.54 11.58
CA MET A 68 -1.50 -4.31 13.02
C MET A 68 -2.80 -4.61 13.75
N GLU A 69 -3.94 -4.48 13.08
CA GLU A 69 -5.25 -4.67 13.71
C GLU A 69 -5.80 -6.10 13.54
N ILE A 70 -5.64 -6.70 12.37
CA ILE A 70 -6.23 -8.03 12.08
C ILE A 70 -5.17 -9.09 11.78
N GLY A 71 -3.90 -8.76 11.89
CA GLY A 71 -2.79 -9.68 11.64
C GLY A 71 -2.33 -9.66 10.19
N THR A 72 -1.05 -9.96 9.99
CA THR A 72 -0.41 -9.93 8.68
C THR A 72 -1.02 -10.95 7.72
N ASP A 73 -1.36 -12.14 8.20
CA ASP A 73 -1.94 -13.19 7.35
C ASP A 73 -3.30 -12.74 6.79
N ASN A 74 -4.16 -12.17 7.64
CA ASN A 74 -5.45 -11.67 7.20
C ASN A 74 -5.30 -10.50 6.22
N ALA A 75 -4.39 -9.57 6.52
CA ALA A 75 -4.10 -8.46 5.60
C ALA A 75 -3.60 -8.98 4.25
N ALA A 76 -2.70 -9.95 4.24
CA ALA A 76 -2.19 -10.55 3.01
C ALA A 76 -3.30 -11.21 2.18
N ILE A 77 -4.22 -11.92 2.83
CA ILE A 77 -5.36 -12.53 2.14
C ILE A 77 -6.21 -11.48 1.46
N LEU A 78 -6.49 -10.36 2.13
CA LEU A 78 -7.25 -9.26 1.53
C LEU A 78 -6.56 -8.72 0.27
N TRP A 79 -5.27 -8.42 0.36
CA TRP A 79 -4.52 -7.88 -0.76
C TRP A 79 -4.42 -8.86 -1.91
N TYR A 80 -4.05 -10.12 -1.62
CA TYR A 80 -3.93 -11.15 -2.65
C TYR A 80 -5.24 -11.45 -3.35
N THR A 81 -6.35 -11.46 -2.62
CA THR A 81 -7.67 -11.73 -3.20
C THR A 81 -8.14 -10.57 -4.07
N ALA A 82 -7.84 -9.34 -3.67
CA ALA A 82 -8.24 -8.15 -4.42
C ALA A 82 -7.38 -7.93 -5.67
N TRP A 83 -6.10 -8.29 -5.62
CA TRP A 83 -5.14 -7.98 -6.68
C TRP A 83 -5.57 -8.37 -8.09
N PRO A 84 -6.08 -9.62 -8.35
CA PRO A 84 -6.50 -10.00 -9.69
C PRO A 84 -7.65 -9.18 -10.28
N HIS A 85 -8.39 -8.46 -9.46
CA HIS A 85 -9.51 -7.63 -9.89
C HIS A 85 -9.08 -6.22 -10.27
N LEU A 86 -7.81 -5.87 -10.10
CA LEU A 86 -7.30 -4.56 -10.46
C LEU A 86 -6.82 -4.53 -11.90
N GLN A 87 -6.98 -3.39 -12.54
CA GLN A 87 -6.51 -3.13 -13.90
C GLN A 87 -5.17 -2.40 -13.85
N PRO A 88 -4.35 -2.43 -14.91
CA PRO A 88 -3.08 -1.69 -14.92
C PRO A 88 -3.23 -0.19 -14.65
N ASN A 89 -4.40 0.38 -14.97
CA ASN A 89 -4.69 1.80 -14.74
C ASN A 89 -5.52 2.06 -13.48
N SER A 90 -5.68 1.06 -12.60
CA SER A 90 -6.41 1.23 -11.36
C SER A 90 -5.70 2.24 -10.44
N SER A 91 -6.49 3.13 -9.83
CA SER A 91 -5.98 4.07 -8.84
C SER A 91 -5.87 3.42 -7.46
N PHE A 92 -5.23 4.12 -6.52
CA PHE A 92 -5.23 3.67 -5.12
C PHE A 92 -6.64 3.60 -4.55
N HIS A 93 -7.53 4.50 -4.96
CA HIS A 93 -8.93 4.46 -4.53
C HIS A 93 -9.65 3.23 -5.08
N ASP A 94 -9.38 2.84 -6.34
CA ASP A 94 -9.91 1.61 -6.92
C ASP A 94 -9.45 0.38 -6.13
N ALA A 95 -8.17 0.37 -5.74
CA ALA A 95 -7.62 -0.70 -4.91
C ALA A 95 -8.31 -0.76 -3.55
N PHE A 96 -8.53 0.38 -2.92
CA PHE A 96 -9.27 0.46 -1.66
C PHE A 96 -10.66 -0.15 -1.80
N GLU A 97 -11.40 0.21 -2.84
CA GLU A 97 -12.75 -0.30 -3.04
C GLU A 97 -12.76 -1.82 -3.24
N GLU A 98 -11.81 -2.36 -4.01
CA GLU A 98 -11.70 -3.81 -4.19
C GLU A 98 -11.37 -4.54 -2.89
N ILE A 99 -10.42 -4.01 -2.13
CA ILE A 99 -10.06 -4.58 -0.82
C ILE A 99 -11.26 -4.55 0.13
N LEU A 100 -12.01 -3.46 0.12
CA LEU A 100 -13.21 -3.33 0.96
C LEU A 100 -14.28 -4.34 0.58
N LYS A 101 -14.50 -4.59 -0.72
CA LYS A 101 -15.43 -5.63 -1.19
C LYS A 101 -14.99 -7.02 -0.72
N VAL A 102 -13.72 -7.34 -0.85
CA VAL A 102 -13.16 -8.62 -0.40
C VAL A 102 -13.34 -8.76 1.11
N ALA A 103 -13.05 -7.69 1.86
CA ALA A 103 -13.23 -7.69 3.31
C ALA A 103 -14.67 -8.02 3.70
N LYS A 104 -15.64 -7.43 3.01
CA LYS A 104 -17.06 -7.69 3.27
C LYS A 104 -17.44 -9.14 2.99
N VAL A 105 -17.01 -9.67 1.83
CA VAL A 105 -17.32 -11.06 1.44
C VAL A 105 -16.72 -12.03 2.45
N LEU A 106 -15.46 -11.88 2.79
CA LEU A 106 -14.78 -12.81 3.70
C LEU A 106 -15.31 -12.70 5.13
N ARG A 107 -15.66 -11.49 5.58
CA ARG A 107 -16.31 -11.32 6.89
C ARG A 107 -17.67 -12.01 6.91
N THR A 108 -18.47 -11.81 5.87
CA THR A 108 -19.80 -12.44 5.76
C THR A 108 -19.70 -13.96 5.77
N GLU A 109 -18.63 -14.51 5.19
CA GLU A 109 -18.36 -15.95 5.18
C GLU A 109 -17.75 -16.45 6.50
N GLY A 110 -17.53 -15.59 7.46
CA GLY A 110 -16.92 -15.95 8.74
C GLY A 110 -15.41 -16.20 8.68
N LYS A 111 -14.74 -15.75 7.62
CA LYS A 111 -13.31 -15.97 7.39
C LYS A 111 -12.44 -14.80 7.85
N MET A 112 -13.04 -13.71 8.28
CA MET A 112 -12.35 -12.50 8.73
C MET A 112 -13.01 -11.96 10.00
N PRO A 113 -12.27 -11.21 10.82
CA PRO A 113 -12.84 -10.55 12.00
C PRO A 113 -14.03 -9.65 11.65
N GLN A 114 -14.94 -9.46 12.60
CA GLN A 114 -16.15 -8.66 12.39
C GLN A 114 -15.85 -7.18 12.09
N ASN A 115 -14.71 -6.67 12.57
CA ASN A 115 -14.34 -5.28 12.38
C ASN A 115 -13.47 -5.03 11.14
N THR A 116 -13.31 -6.03 10.26
CA THR A 116 -12.35 -5.93 9.13
C THR A 116 -12.65 -4.75 8.22
N GLU A 117 -13.92 -4.50 7.89
CA GLU A 117 -14.28 -3.39 7.02
C GLU A 117 -13.93 -2.03 7.64
N GLN A 118 -14.21 -1.85 8.93
CA GLN A 118 -13.85 -0.61 9.64
C GLN A 118 -12.33 -0.42 9.69
N VAL A 119 -11.57 -1.49 9.90
CA VAL A 119 -10.11 -1.45 9.91
C VAL A 119 -9.57 -1.02 8.55
N VAL A 120 -10.11 -1.58 7.47
CA VAL A 120 -9.71 -1.21 6.10
C VAL A 120 -10.03 0.26 5.84
N LYS A 121 -11.25 0.70 6.15
CA LYS A 121 -11.66 2.10 5.96
C LYS A 121 -10.76 3.06 6.71
N LYS A 122 -10.47 2.76 7.97
CA LYS A 122 -9.61 3.62 8.78
C LYS A 122 -8.18 3.68 8.23
N ALA A 123 -7.61 2.54 7.85
CA ALA A 123 -6.25 2.50 7.33
C ALA A 123 -6.11 3.33 6.05
N PHE A 124 -7.04 3.19 5.12
CA PHE A 124 -7.00 3.95 3.87
C PHE A 124 -7.34 5.43 4.08
N SER A 125 -8.15 5.75 5.08
CA SER A 125 -8.40 7.12 5.48
C SER A 125 -7.15 7.75 6.10
N ASP A 126 -6.44 7.02 6.95
CA ASP A 126 -5.23 7.51 7.62
C ASP A 126 -4.11 7.86 6.63
N VAL A 127 -4.06 7.22 5.47
CA VAL A 127 -3.09 7.55 4.41
C VAL A 127 -3.66 8.49 3.35
N GLY A 128 -4.89 8.93 3.50
CA GLY A 128 -5.52 9.92 2.61
C GLY A 128 -6.12 9.35 1.32
N ILE A 129 -6.17 8.03 1.14
CA ILE A 129 -6.76 7.42 -0.06
C ILE A 129 -8.29 7.45 0.02
N ALA A 130 -8.85 7.18 1.19
CA ALA A 130 -10.28 7.22 1.41
C ALA A 130 -10.64 8.41 2.29
N LYS A 131 -11.89 8.87 2.20
CA LYS A 131 -12.42 9.88 3.11
C LYS A 131 -12.81 9.23 4.43
N SER A 132 -12.50 9.92 5.50
CA SER A 132 -12.89 9.48 6.83
C SER A 132 -14.39 9.58 7.04
#